data_3beadec670751ab2e4ac6134272367a0
#
_entry.id   3beadec670751ab2e4ac6134272367a0
#
_cell.length_a   1.000
_cell.length_b   1.000
_cell.length_c   1.000
_cell.angle_alpha   90.00
_cell.angle_beta   90.00
_cell.angle_gamma   90.00
#
_symmetry.space_group_name_H-M   'P 1'
#
loop_
_entity.id
_entity.type
_entity.pdbx_description
1 polymer ?
#
loop_
_entity_poly.entity_id
_entity_poly.type
_entity_poly.pdbx_seq_one_letter_code
_entity_poly.pdbx_strand_id
1 'polypeptide(L)'
;MSEPEATGAGQEPDARVVRVVLVDDHRMFRAGVRAEIDRPAEHGVTVVGEAADADAAVRGVRELMPDVVLLDVHLPGGGGLSVLQRCADLVTDAERPVRFLALSVSDAAEDVIGVIRAGSRGYVTKAINGTELVAAIHRVHEGDAVFSPRLAGFVLDAFSNNTVPPVDEELDKLTQRERDVLRLIARGHSYKEIAKELFISVKTVESHVSAVLRKLQLSNRHELSRWAAARRLV
;
A
#
# COMPACT_ATOMS: atom_id res chain seq x y z
N MET A 1 -33.13 -17.37 55.55
CA MET A 1 -31.79 -16.79 55.64
C MET A 1 -31.11 -17.29 54.37
N SER A 2 -31.26 -16.54 53.31
CA SER A 2 -30.75 -16.91 51.98
C SER A 2 -29.77 -15.80 51.58
N GLU A 3 -28.52 -16.18 51.40
CA GLU A 3 -27.47 -15.29 50.91
C GLU A 3 -27.69 -14.98 49.43
N PRO A 4 -27.41 -13.75 48.96
CA PRO A 4 -27.44 -13.44 47.56
C PRO A 4 -26.08 -13.84 46.91
N GLU A 5 -26.15 -14.64 45.86
CA GLU A 5 -25.02 -14.95 44.97
C GLU A 5 -24.47 -13.67 44.35
N ALA A 6 -23.17 -13.48 44.52
CA ALA A 6 -22.42 -12.43 43.87
C ALA A 6 -22.27 -12.75 42.37
N THR A 7 -22.98 -11.99 41.55
CA THR A 7 -22.81 -11.96 40.11
C THR A 7 -21.40 -11.47 39.79
N GLY A 8 -20.54 -12.38 39.35
CA GLY A 8 -19.21 -12.04 38.82
C GLY A 8 -19.35 -11.14 37.62
N ALA A 9 -18.93 -9.88 37.76
CA ALA A 9 -18.73 -8.99 36.65
C ALA A 9 -17.63 -9.59 35.74
N GLY A 10 -18.05 -10.06 34.56
CA GLY A 10 -17.13 -10.47 33.53
C GLY A 10 -16.27 -9.24 33.16
N GLN A 11 -14.97 -9.31 33.44
CA GLN A 11 -14.00 -8.40 32.89
C GLN A 11 -14.06 -8.59 31.37
N GLU A 12 -14.58 -7.58 30.66
CA GLU A 12 -14.35 -7.45 29.23
C GLU A 12 -12.83 -7.45 29.02
N PRO A 13 -12.30 -8.20 28.03
CA PRO A 13 -10.88 -8.17 27.75
C PRO A 13 -10.50 -6.75 27.40
N ASP A 14 -9.52 -6.21 28.12
CA ASP A 14 -8.91 -4.91 27.90
C ASP A 14 -8.57 -4.80 26.40
N ALA A 15 -9.36 -4.05 25.66
CA ALA A 15 -9.25 -3.97 24.20
C ALA A 15 -7.91 -3.30 23.88
N ARG A 16 -6.90 -4.12 23.63
CA ARG A 16 -5.53 -3.65 23.34
C ARG A 16 -5.55 -2.73 22.14
N VAL A 17 -5.12 -1.48 22.34
CA VAL A 17 -5.05 -0.47 21.30
C VAL A 17 -4.05 -0.91 20.23
N VAL A 18 -4.49 -0.98 18.97
CA VAL A 18 -3.65 -1.34 17.82
C VAL A 18 -2.70 -0.20 17.49
N ARG A 19 -1.41 -0.46 17.54
CA ARG A 19 -0.34 0.51 17.30
C ARG A 19 0.04 0.54 15.82
N VAL A 20 -0.09 1.69 15.18
CA VAL A 20 0.11 1.86 13.74
C VAL A 20 1.29 2.78 13.44
N VAL A 21 2.13 2.39 12.48
CA VAL A 21 3.10 3.29 11.83
C VAL A 21 2.60 3.64 10.43
N LEU A 22 2.58 4.95 10.12
CA LEU A 22 2.20 5.49 8.80
C LEU A 22 3.45 5.72 7.96
N VAL A 23 3.50 5.12 6.77
CA VAL A 23 4.62 5.25 5.83
C VAL A 23 4.11 5.73 4.48
N ASP A 24 4.38 6.99 4.13
CA ASP A 24 3.94 7.63 2.89
C ASP A 24 4.78 8.90 2.65
N ASP A 25 5.18 9.20 1.43
CA ASP A 25 5.95 10.42 1.12
C ASP A 25 5.07 11.68 1.03
N HIS A 26 3.75 11.51 0.88
CA HIS A 26 2.80 12.60 0.77
C HIS A 26 2.33 13.10 2.14
N ARG A 27 2.90 14.21 2.62
CA ARG A 27 2.57 14.80 3.93
C ARG A 27 1.07 15.02 4.16
N MET A 28 0.35 15.50 3.13
CA MET A 28 -1.09 15.77 3.25
C MET A 28 -1.90 14.49 3.44
N PHE A 29 -1.50 13.41 2.77
CA PHE A 29 -2.15 12.11 2.93
C PHE A 29 -1.92 11.57 4.34
N ARG A 30 -0.68 11.58 4.84
CA ARG A 30 -0.38 11.17 6.23
C ARG A 30 -1.19 11.97 7.25
N ALA A 31 -1.25 13.31 7.10
CA ALA A 31 -2.04 14.16 7.99
C ALA A 31 -3.54 13.82 7.97
N GLY A 32 -4.09 13.51 6.79
CA GLY A 32 -5.47 13.09 6.62
C GLY A 32 -5.75 11.74 7.30
N VAL A 33 -4.93 10.73 7.05
CA VAL A 33 -5.05 9.40 7.68
C VAL A 33 -4.91 9.49 9.19
N ARG A 34 -3.94 10.28 9.68
CA ARG A 34 -3.77 10.51 11.12
C ARG A 34 -5.02 11.13 11.74
N ALA A 35 -5.57 12.16 11.11
CA ALA A 35 -6.78 12.81 11.59
C ALA A 35 -8.00 11.88 11.62
N GLU A 36 -8.10 10.92 10.69
CA GLU A 36 -9.14 9.89 10.72
C GLU A 36 -8.95 8.88 11.86
N ILE A 37 -7.71 8.48 12.13
CA ILE A 37 -7.37 7.52 13.20
C ILE A 37 -7.45 8.19 14.58
N ASP A 38 -7.01 9.46 14.71
CA ASP A 38 -6.99 10.19 15.99
C ASP A 38 -8.37 10.78 16.37
N ARG A 39 -9.43 10.57 15.56
CA ARG A 39 -10.82 10.92 15.98
C ARG A 39 -11.18 10.16 17.26
N PRO A 40 -12.04 10.74 18.16
CA PRO A 40 -12.25 10.20 19.50
C PRO A 40 -12.49 8.71 19.48
N ALA A 41 -11.66 8.06 20.16
CA ALA A 41 -11.11 6.73 20.08
C ALA A 41 -12.08 5.64 20.58
N GLU A 42 -13.16 5.42 19.91
CA GLU A 42 -13.94 4.18 20.09
C GLU A 42 -13.37 3.02 19.26
N HIS A 43 -12.43 3.30 18.35
CA HIS A 43 -11.93 2.27 17.44
C HIS A 43 -10.64 1.57 17.89
N GLY A 44 -10.05 1.92 19.02
CA GLY A 44 -8.88 1.19 19.55
C GLY A 44 -7.66 1.16 18.63
N VAL A 45 -7.43 2.20 17.80
CA VAL A 45 -6.25 2.34 16.94
C VAL A 45 -5.50 3.62 17.30
N THR A 46 -4.16 3.60 17.27
CA THR A 46 -3.33 4.78 17.52
C THR A 46 -2.12 4.83 16.57
N VAL A 47 -1.79 6.02 16.07
CA VAL A 47 -0.58 6.24 15.27
C VAL A 47 0.60 6.50 16.20
N VAL A 48 1.56 5.58 16.22
CA VAL A 48 2.77 5.64 17.07
C VAL A 48 3.98 6.20 16.35
N GLY A 49 3.95 6.31 15.01
CA GLY A 49 5.05 6.86 14.24
C GLY A 49 4.69 7.15 12.78
N GLU A 50 5.51 7.96 12.13
CA GLU A 50 5.38 8.31 10.72
C GLU A 50 6.74 8.25 10.02
N ALA A 51 6.76 7.89 8.74
CA ALA A 51 7.93 7.93 7.88
C ALA A 51 7.58 8.41 6.47
N ALA A 52 8.52 9.08 5.80
CA ALA A 52 8.34 9.64 4.47
C ALA A 52 9.19 8.96 3.38
N ASP A 53 10.06 8.04 3.77
CA ASP A 53 10.94 7.28 2.88
C ASP A 53 11.20 5.88 3.44
N ALA A 54 11.79 5.01 2.62
CA ALA A 54 12.03 3.63 2.99
C ALA A 54 13.02 3.46 4.15
N ASP A 55 14.04 4.29 4.25
CA ASP A 55 15.05 4.18 5.31
C ASP A 55 14.47 4.60 6.68
N ALA A 56 13.74 5.70 6.71
CA ALA A 56 13.01 6.14 7.91
C ALA A 56 11.95 5.11 8.32
N ALA A 57 11.24 4.51 7.35
CA ALA A 57 10.25 3.47 7.61
C ALA A 57 10.86 2.25 8.30
N VAL A 58 11.94 1.70 7.75
CA VAL A 58 12.62 0.52 8.34
C VAL A 58 13.11 0.81 9.76
N ARG A 59 13.72 1.99 9.99
CA ARG A 59 14.15 2.38 11.35
C ARG A 59 12.96 2.48 12.30
N GLY A 60 11.91 3.23 11.91
CA GLY A 60 10.74 3.43 12.76
C GLY A 60 9.98 2.14 13.07
N VAL A 61 9.85 1.22 12.11
CA VAL A 61 9.21 -0.08 12.34
C VAL A 61 10.01 -0.90 13.36
N ARG A 62 11.34 -0.95 13.23
CA ARG A 62 12.21 -1.70 14.16
C ARG A 62 12.27 -1.11 15.56
N GLU A 63 12.25 0.21 15.68
CA GLU A 63 12.30 0.90 16.97
C GLU A 63 10.96 0.85 17.70
N LEU A 64 9.86 1.07 16.97
CA LEU A 64 8.54 1.19 17.56
C LEU A 64 7.81 -0.14 17.72
N MET A 65 8.21 -1.16 16.95
CA MET A 65 7.54 -2.49 16.92
C MET A 65 6.00 -2.35 16.89
N PRO A 66 5.43 -1.74 15.82
CA PRO A 66 3.99 -1.55 15.71
C PRO A 66 3.28 -2.88 15.47
N ASP A 67 1.96 -2.90 15.69
CA ASP A 67 1.13 -4.05 15.35
C ASP A 67 0.82 -4.06 13.84
N VAL A 68 0.59 -2.87 13.25
CA VAL A 68 0.30 -2.70 11.82
C VAL A 68 1.12 -1.55 11.22
N VAL A 69 1.63 -1.74 10.02
CA VAL A 69 2.26 -0.70 9.21
C VAL A 69 1.37 -0.40 8.00
N LEU A 70 0.90 0.84 7.88
CA LEU A 70 0.27 1.36 6.66
C LEU A 70 1.38 1.81 5.74
N LEU A 71 1.59 1.09 4.64
CA LEU A 71 2.77 1.23 3.79
C LEU A 71 2.39 1.71 2.39
N ASP A 72 2.82 2.91 2.01
CA ASP A 72 2.76 3.30 0.60
C ASP A 72 3.66 2.40 -0.24
N VAL A 73 3.09 1.89 -1.32
CA VAL A 73 3.84 1.07 -2.29
C VAL A 73 4.91 1.90 -3.01
N HIS A 74 4.67 3.20 -3.20
CA HIS A 74 5.47 4.09 -4.05
C HIS A 74 6.30 5.10 -3.25
N LEU A 75 7.22 4.60 -2.43
CA LEU A 75 8.09 5.42 -1.58
C LEU A 75 9.41 5.77 -2.26
N PRO A 76 10.01 6.93 -1.97
CA PRO A 76 11.42 7.18 -2.24
C PRO A 76 12.33 6.16 -1.55
N GLY A 77 13.46 5.82 -2.18
CA GLY A 77 14.45 4.93 -1.59
C GLY A 77 14.16 3.43 -1.77
N GLY A 78 13.47 3.05 -2.85
CA GLY A 78 13.28 1.64 -3.22
C GLY A 78 11.84 1.12 -3.09
N GLY A 79 10.88 2.00 -2.76
CA GLY A 79 9.46 1.65 -2.67
C GLY A 79 9.10 0.86 -1.42
N GLY A 80 7.80 0.61 -1.26
CA GLY A 80 7.26 -0.20 -0.16
C GLY A 80 7.77 -1.64 -0.17
N LEU A 81 8.04 -2.19 -1.35
CA LEU A 81 8.63 -3.53 -1.49
C LEU A 81 9.98 -3.64 -0.77
N SER A 82 10.85 -2.63 -0.89
CA SER A 82 12.13 -2.58 -0.17
C SER A 82 11.95 -2.58 1.35
N VAL A 83 10.94 -1.87 1.86
CA VAL A 83 10.63 -1.87 3.30
C VAL A 83 10.22 -3.27 3.78
N LEU A 84 9.31 -3.93 3.06
CA LEU A 84 8.86 -5.30 3.37
C LEU A 84 10.04 -6.29 3.38
N GLN A 85 10.88 -6.26 2.35
CA GLN A 85 12.06 -7.13 2.26
C GLN A 85 13.04 -6.92 3.42
N ARG A 86 13.28 -5.68 3.81
CA ARG A 86 14.19 -5.31 4.91
C ARG A 86 13.59 -5.55 6.30
N CYS A 87 12.27 -5.77 6.40
CA CYS A 87 11.56 -6.12 7.62
C CYS A 87 11.01 -7.56 7.60
N ALA A 88 11.51 -8.43 6.69
CA ALA A 88 10.99 -9.77 6.51
C ALA A 88 11.07 -10.64 7.78
N ASP A 89 12.10 -10.44 8.60
CA ASP A 89 12.27 -11.04 9.92
C ASP A 89 11.11 -10.69 10.87
N LEU A 90 10.65 -9.44 10.87
CA LEU A 90 9.52 -8.98 11.69
C LEU A 90 8.16 -9.46 11.17
N VAL A 91 8.03 -9.63 9.85
CA VAL A 91 6.80 -10.17 9.23
C VAL A 91 6.59 -11.62 9.60
N THR A 92 7.66 -12.39 9.70
CA THR A 92 7.64 -13.84 9.97
C THR A 92 7.85 -14.19 11.44
N ASP A 93 7.98 -13.22 12.32
CA ASP A 93 8.09 -13.45 13.77
C ASP A 93 6.86 -14.21 14.28
N ALA A 94 7.10 -15.31 14.99
CA ALA A 94 6.05 -16.21 15.45
C ALA A 94 5.30 -15.69 16.69
N GLU A 95 5.96 -14.86 17.51
CA GLU A 95 5.41 -14.37 18.78
C GLU A 95 4.73 -13.01 18.59
N ARG A 96 5.36 -12.13 17.81
CA ARG A 96 4.88 -10.76 17.60
C ARG A 96 5.09 -10.29 16.16
N PRO A 97 4.34 -10.83 15.20
CA PRO A 97 4.50 -10.43 13.81
C PRO A 97 4.05 -8.98 13.60
N VAL A 98 4.89 -8.19 12.93
CA VAL A 98 4.50 -6.88 12.41
C VAL A 98 3.76 -7.10 11.08
N ARG A 99 2.52 -6.63 11.00
CA ARG A 99 1.68 -6.81 9.82
C ARG A 99 1.68 -5.58 8.94
N PHE A 100 1.70 -5.79 7.64
CA PHE A 100 1.72 -4.72 6.66
C PHE A 100 0.43 -4.67 5.86
N LEU A 101 -0.18 -3.48 5.78
CA LEU A 101 -1.28 -3.14 4.89
C LEU A 101 -0.76 -2.15 3.85
N ALA A 102 -0.63 -2.60 2.61
CA ALA A 102 -0.15 -1.76 1.52
C ALA A 102 -1.23 -0.75 1.09
N LEU A 103 -0.80 0.50 0.88
CA LEU A 103 -1.60 1.61 0.36
C LEU A 103 -1.06 2.01 -1.01
N SER A 104 -1.92 2.22 -2.01
CA SER A 104 -1.49 2.71 -3.32
C SER A 104 -2.56 3.53 -4.01
N VAL A 105 -2.16 4.41 -4.89
CA VAL A 105 -3.07 5.07 -5.83
C VAL A 105 -3.46 4.17 -7.00
N SER A 106 -2.70 3.09 -7.23
CA SER A 106 -2.86 2.14 -8.32
C SER A 106 -3.39 0.80 -7.82
N ASP A 107 -4.21 0.13 -8.61
CA ASP A 107 -4.68 -1.24 -8.42
C ASP A 107 -4.01 -2.23 -9.42
N ALA A 108 -2.83 -1.87 -9.93
CA ALA A 108 -2.11 -2.69 -10.90
C ALA A 108 -1.68 -4.03 -10.30
N ALA A 109 -1.96 -5.12 -11.00
CA ALA A 109 -1.72 -6.48 -10.54
C ALA A 109 -0.27 -6.75 -10.11
N GLU A 110 0.70 -6.15 -10.81
CA GLU A 110 2.14 -6.33 -10.52
C GLU A 110 2.53 -5.75 -9.16
N ASP A 111 2.02 -4.55 -8.82
CA ASP A 111 2.28 -3.90 -7.53
C ASP A 111 1.67 -4.73 -6.40
N VAL A 112 0.43 -5.21 -6.61
CA VAL A 112 -0.29 -6.06 -5.66
C VAL A 112 0.47 -7.36 -5.40
N ILE A 113 0.84 -8.09 -6.45
CA ILE A 113 1.52 -9.39 -6.35
C ILE A 113 2.89 -9.23 -5.68
N GLY A 114 3.65 -8.18 -6.04
CA GLY A 114 4.97 -7.92 -5.48
C GLY A 114 4.94 -7.75 -3.96
N VAL A 115 4.06 -6.90 -3.44
CA VAL A 115 3.98 -6.63 -1.99
C VAL A 115 3.38 -7.79 -1.21
N ILE A 116 2.44 -8.55 -1.79
CA ILE A 116 1.88 -9.74 -1.14
C ILE A 116 2.92 -10.84 -1.01
N ARG A 117 3.69 -11.12 -2.07
CA ARG A 117 4.80 -12.09 -2.01
C ARG A 117 5.87 -11.70 -1.01
N ALA A 118 6.06 -10.40 -0.77
CA ALA A 118 6.97 -9.89 0.25
C ALA A 118 6.38 -9.91 1.67
N GLY A 119 5.13 -10.37 1.85
CA GLY A 119 4.52 -10.59 3.16
C GLY A 119 3.49 -9.54 3.59
N SER A 120 3.05 -8.62 2.70
CA SER A 120 1.91 -7.76 3.03
C SER A 120 0.65 -8.60 3.22
N ARG A 121 -0.11 -8.33 4.29
CA ARG A 121 -1.38 -9.00 4.58
C ARG A 121 -2.58 -8.37 3.88
N GLY A 122 -2.41 -7.20 3.30
CA GLY A 122 -3.48 -6.56 2.57
C GLY A 122 -2.99 -5.52 1.58
N TYR A 123 -3.91 -5.11 0.73
CA TYR A 123 -3.71 -4.05 -0.24
C TYR A 123 -5.01 -3.28 -0.43
N VAL A 124 -4.96 -1.97 -0.18
CA VAL A 124 -6.08 -1.06 -0.38
C VAL A 124 -5.65 0.17 -1.17
N THR A 125 -6.58 0.75 -1.90
CA THR A 125 -6.30 1.98 -2.62
C THR A 125 -6.39 3.19 -1.69
N LYS A 126 -5.62 4.24 -1.93
CA LYS A 126 -5.68 5.51 -1.17
C LYS A 126 -7.03 6.26 -1.30
N ALA A 127 -7.95 5.73 -2.11
CA ALA A 127 -9.34 6.21 -2.19
C ALA A 127 -10.24 5.64 -1.08
N ILE A 128 -9.74 4.71 -0.25
CA ILE A 128 -10.45 4.15 0.90
C ILE A 128 -10.89 5.27 1.86
N ASN A 129 -12.09 5.19 2.41
CA ASN A 129 -12.54 6.12 3.45
C ASN A 129 -12.00 5.74 4.84
N GLY A 130 -12.06 6.69 5.80
CA GLY A 130 -11.48 6.50 7.13
C GLY A 130 -12.05 5.32 7.90
N THR A 131 -13.38 5.13 7.87
CA THR A 131 -14.05 4.02 8.56
C THR A 131 -13.63 2.66 8.00
N GLU A 132 -13.57 2.54 6.67
CA GLU A 132 -13.10 1.32 6.01
C GLU A 132 -11.62 1.05 6.28
N LEU A 133 -10.80 2.11 6.36
CA LEU A 133 -9.38 1.98 6.68
C LEU A 133 -9.17 1.45 8.11
N VAL A 134 -9.90 1.97 9.09
CA VAL A 134 -9.85 1.48 10.48
C VAL A 134 -10.29 0.01 10.55
N ALA A 135 -11.37 -0.36 9.88
CA ALA A 135 -11.81 -1.75 9.80
C ALA A 135 -10.75 -2.66 9.13
N ALA A 136 -10.07 -2.16 8.09
CA ALA A 136 -8.98 -2.87 7.43
C ALA A 136 -7.77 -3.07 8.36
N ILE A 137 -7.43 -2.07 9.18
CA ILE A 137 -6.35 -2.15 10.18
C ILE A 137 -6.65 -3.26 11.20
N HIS A 138 -7.86 -3.31 11.75
CA HIS A 138 -8.25 -4.35 12.71
C HIS A 138 -8.17 -5.75 12.10
N ARG A 139 -8.74 -5.95 10.91
CA ARG A 139 -8.70 -7.24 10.22
C ARG A 139 -7.27 -7.70 9.95
N VAL A 140 -6.40 -6.78 9.49
CA VAL A 140 -4.97 -7.08 9.30
C VAL A 140 -4.32 -7.40 10.63
N HIS A 141 -4.63 -6.66 11.71
CA HIS A 141 -4.13 -6.94 13.07
C HIS A 141 -4.55 -8.33 13.58
N GLU A 142 -5.73 -8.79 13.25
CA GLU A 142 -6.24 -10.15 13.58
C GLU A 142 -5.59 -11.24 12.72
N GLY A 143 -4.91 -10.86 11.63
CA GLY A 143 -4.22 -11.77 10.72
C GLY A 143 -4.99 -12.08 9.44
N ASP A 144 -6.13 -11.44 9.25
CA ASP A 144 -6.93 -11.55 8.03
C ASP A 144 -6.22 -10.93 6.82
N ALA A 145 -6.53 -11.46 5.66
CA ALA A 145 -6.15 -10.83 4.39
C ALA A 145 -7.19 -9.78 3.98
N VAL A 146 -6.72 -8.58 3.60
CA VAL A 146 -7.60 -7.48 3.21
C VAL A 146 -7.33 -7.06 1.77
N PHE A 147 -8.29 -7.35 0.89
CA PHE A 147 -8.26 -6.99 -0.53
C PHE A 147 -9.64 -6.56 -1.00
N SER A 148 -9.71 -5.68 -2.01
CA SER A 148 -10.96 -5.50 -2.74
C SER A 148 -11.29 -6.79 -3.51
N PRO A 149 -12.58 -7.07 -3.81
CA PRO A 149 -12.97 -8.25 -4.58
C PRO A 149 -12.22 -8.39 -5.91
N ARG A 150 -11.94 -7.28 -6.59
CA ARG A 150 -11.18 -7.24 -7.84
C ARG A 150 -9.73 -7.68 -7.63
N LEU A 151 -9.09 -7.18 -6.57
CA LEU A 151 -7.70 -7.52 -6.26
C LEU A 151 -7.56 -8.97 -5.78
N ALA A 152 -8.54 -9.50 -5.07
CA ALA A 152 -8.57 -10.90 -4.67
C ALA A 152 -8.51 -11.84 -5.89
N GLY A 153 -9.19 -11.51 -6.99
CA GLY A 153 -9.10 -12.24 -8.26
C GLY A 153 -7.66 -12.29 -8.80
N PHE A 154 -6.98 -11.15 -8.89
CA PHE A 154 -5.58 -11.10 -9.35
C PHE A 154 -4.64 -11.91 -8.46
N VAL A 155 -4.85 -11.86 -7.14
CA VAL A 155 -4.06 -12.65 -6.19
C VAL A 155 -4.28 -14.13 -6.43
N LEU A 156 -5.53 -14.59 -6.53
CA LEU A 156 -5.85 -15.99 -6.81
C LEU A 156 -5.25 -16.46 -8.13
N ASP A 157 -5.38 -15.68 -9.20
CA ASP A 157 -4.83 -16.01 -10.52
C ASP A 157 -3.30 -16.12 -10.48
N ALA A 158 -2.63 -15.20 -9.77
CA ALA A 158 -1.18 -15.18 -9.65
C ALA A 158 -0.62 -16.35 -8.83
N PHE A 159 -1.39 -16.88 -7.87
CA PHE A 159 -1.00 -18.02 -7.06
C PHE A 159 -1.47 -19.36 -7.62
N SER A 160 -2.56 -19.38 -8.41
CA SER A 160 -3.07 -20.58 -9.08
C SER A 160 -2.23 -20.94 -10.32
N ASN A 161 -1.83 -19.93 -11.06
CA ASN A 161 -0.92 -20.08 -12.19
C ASN A 161 0.49 -19.85 -11.68
N ASN A 162 1.27 -20.87 -11.51
CA ASN A 162 2.70 -20.81 -11.10
C ASN A 162 3.59 -20.08 -12.14
N THR A 163 3.01 -19.22 -12.95
CA THR A 163 3.65 -18.39 -13.96
C THR A 163 3.97 -17.02 -13.36
N VAL A 164 5.24 -16.84 -13.00
CA VAL A 164 5.84 -15.51 -12.91
C VAL A 164 5.49 -14.77 -14.22
N PRO A 165 4.85 -13.59 -14.20
CA PRO A 165 4.72 -12.81 -15.43
C PRO A 165 6.11 -12.69 -16.05
N PRO A 166 6.27 -12.84 -17.36
CA PRO A 166 7.58 -12.67 -17.98
C PRO A 166 8.12 -11.30 -17.58
N VAL A 167 9.34 -11.29 -17.04
CA VAL A 167 10.07 -10.06 -16.71
C VAL A 167 10.19 -9.28 -18.02
N ASP A 168 9.45 -8.19 -18.15
CA ASP A 168 9.59 -7.30 -19.31
C ASP A 168 10.78 -6.39 -19.03
N GLU A 169 11.94 -6.74 -19.55
CA GLU A 169 13.20 -5.99 -19.39
C GLU A 169 13.06 -4.51 -19.75
N GLU A 170 12.10 -4.16 -20.60
CA GLU A 170 11.83 -2.77 -20.96
C GLU A 170 11.08 -2.03 -19.85
N LEU A 171 10.17 -2.69 -19.13
CA LEU A 171 9.50 -2.13 -17.95
C LEU A 171 10.47 -1.95 -16.77
N ASP A 172 11.48 -2.82 -16.65
CA ASP A 172 12.48 -2.72 -15.57
C ASP A 172 13.40 -1.51 -15.71
N LYS A 173 13.51 -0.93 -16.91
CA LYS A 173 14.21 0.35 -17.14
C LYS A 173 13.44 1.54 -16.57
N LEU A 174 12.15 1.40 -16.28
CA LEU A 174 11.31 2.48 -15.77
C LEU A 174 11.33 2.52 -14.26
N THR A 175 11.42 3.73 -13.71
CA THR A 175 11.16 3.95 -12.29
C THR A 175 9.68 3.70 -11.99
N GLN A 176 9.34 3.48 -10.74
CA GLN A 176 7.96 3.25 -10.33
C GLN A 176 7.02 4.40 -10.74
N ARG A 177 7.44 5.65 -10.56
CA ARG A 177 6.67 6.83 -10.99
C ARG A 177 6.47 6.90 -12.51
N GLU A 178 7.45 6.48 -13.28
CA GLU A 178 7.33 6.38 -14.73
C GLU A 178 6.36 5.27 -15.14
N ARG A 179 6.33 4.14 -14.43
CA ARG A 179 5.35 3.06 -14.64
C ARG A 179 3.92 3.52 -14.31
N ASP A 180 3.71 4.26 -13.22
CA ASP A 180 2.39 4.80 -12.85
C ASP A 180 1.85 5.75 -13.91
N VAL A 181 2.70 6.67 -14.37
CA VAL A 181 2.34 7.60 -15.46
C VAL A 181 2.04 6.84 -16.75
N LEU A 182 2.83 5.82 -17.10
CA LEU A 182 2.62 4.97 -18.27
C LEU A 182 1.25 4.26 -18.22
N ARG A 183 0.89 3.68 -17.07
CA ARG A 183 -0.39 2.99 -16.88
C ARG A 183 -1.59 3.92 -17.05
N LEU A 184 -1.52 5.11 -16.47
CA LEU A 184 -2.61 6.09 -16.61
C LEU A 184 -2.73 6.63 -18.04
N ILE A 185 -1.63 6.77 -18.77
CA ILE A 185 -1.65 7.08 -20.21
C ILE A 185 -2.28 5.92 -20.98
N ALA A 186 -1.96 4.69 -20.67
CA ALA A 186 -2.54 3.51 -21.29
C ALA A 186 -4.07 3.46 -21.13
N ARG A 187 -4.57 3.85 -19.96
CA ARG A 187 -6.01 3.99 -19.65
C ARG A 187 -6.67 5.21 -20.30
N GLY A 188 -5.92 6.03 -21.02
CA GLY A 188 -6.45 7.18 -21.76
C GLY A 188 -6.51 8.49 -20.98
N HIS A 189 -6.02 8.56 -19.74
CA HIS A 189 -6.04 9.76 -18.92
C HIS A 189 -5.24 10.91 -19.54
N SER A 190 -5.77 12.14 -19.45
CA SER A 190 -5.05 13.35 -19.80
C SER A 190 -3.96 13.67 -18.76
N TYR A 191 -2.97 14.49 -19.12
CA TYR A 191 -1.92 14.90 -18.19
C TYR A 191 -2.48 15.63 -16.95
N LYS A 192 -3.60 16.34 -17.09
CA LYS A 192 -4.27 16.99 -15.97
C LYS A 192 -4.90 15.99 -14.99
N GLU A 193 -5.52 14.94 -15.51
CA GLU A 193 -6.09 13.86 -14.72
C GLU A 193 -4.99 13.07 -14.02
N ILE A 194 -3.91 12.71 -14.73
CA ILE A 194 -2.73 12.05 -14.16
C ILE A 194 -2.12 12.88 -13.04
N ALA A 195 -1.96 14.20 -13.27
CA ALA A 195 -1.41 15.11 -12.27
C ALA A 195 -2.27 15.14 -10.99
N LYS A 196 -3.59 15.14 -11.14
CA LYS A 196 -4.55 15.09 -10.02
C LYS A 196 -4.47 13.75 -9.29
N GLU A 197 -4.45 12.65 -10.02
CA GLU A 197 -4.46 11.29 -9.46
C GLU A 197 -3.17 10.95 -8.72
N LEU A 198 -2.02 11.37 -9.28
CA LEU A 198 -0.71 11.15 -8.67
C LEU A 198 -0.27 12.25 -7.70
N PHE A 199 -1.11 13.27 -7.46
CA PHE A 199 -0.82 14.42 -6.59
C PHE A 199 0.48 15.16 -6.95
N ILE A 200 0.75 15.34 -8.27
CA ILE A 200 1.92 16.03 -8.80
C ILE A 200 1.52 17.14 -9.78
N SER A 201 2.46 18.00 -10.17
CA SER A 201 2.20 19.03 -11.19
C SER A 201 2.10 18.42 -12.60
N VAL A 202 1.33 19.07 -13.49
CA VAL A 202 1.27 18.69 -14.92
C VAL A 202 2.65 18.68 -15.54
N LYS A 203 3.51 19.63 -15.18
CA LYS A 203 4.90 19.72 -15.64
C LYS A 203 5.72 18.50 -15.19
N THR A 204 5.45 17.98 -13.99
CA THR A 204 6.10 16.75 -13.51
C THR A 204 5.64 15.53 -14.31
N VAL A 205 4.34 15.45 -14.66
CA VAL A 205 3.82 14.40 -15.56
C VAL A 205 4.52 14.46 -16.92
N GLU A 206 4.65 15.63 -17.51
CA GLU A 206 5.36 15.82 -18.80
C GLU A 206 6.82 15.35 -18.73
N SER A 207 7.50 15.63 -17.62
CA SER A 207 8.86 15.17 -17.39
C SER A 207 8.96 13.65 -17.32
N HIS A 208 8.03 12.99 -16.60
CA HIS A 208 7.96 11.53 -16.54
C HIS A 208 7.64 10.91 -17.90
N VAL A 209 6.69 11.48 -18.64
CA VAL A 209 6.34 11.01 -19.99
C VAL A 209 7.56 11.10 -20.92
N SER A 210 8.29 12.21 -20.90
CA SER A 210 9.50 12.38 -21.70
C SER A 210 10.58 11.37 -21.33
N ALA A 211 10.73 11.06 -20.04
CA ALA A 211 11.67 10.04 -19.57
C ALA A 211 11.26 8.63 -20.03
N VAL A 212 9.98 8.28 -19.96
CA VAL A 212 9.43 7.00 -20.42
C VAL A 212 9.64 6.84 -21.92
N LEU A 213 9.26 7.83 -22.73
CA LEU A 213 9.45 7.82 -24.19
C LEU A 213 10.91 7.57 -24.57
N ARG A 214 11.83 8.26 -23.89
CA ARG A 214 13.28 8.09 -24.12
C ARG A 214 13.76 6.69 -23.74
N LYS A 215 13.33 6.14 -22.59
CA LYS A 215 13.76 4.83 -22.09
C LYS A 215 13.22 3.68 -22.93
N LEU A 216 11.99 3.81 -23.44
CA LEU A 216 11.34 2.82 -24.30
C LEU A 216 11.61 3.07 -25.79
N GLN A 217 12.39 4.10 -26.14
CA GLN A 217 12.72 4.49 -27.51
C GLN A 217 11.47 4.76 -28.38
N LEU A 218 10.44 5.36 -27.78
CA LEU A 218 9.21 5.75 -28.44
C LEU A 218 9.19 7.25 -28.72
N SER A 219 8.53 7.65 -29.82
CA SER A 219 8.59 9.03 -30.33
C SER A 219 7.46 9.92 -29.79
N ASN A 220 6.33 9.33 -29.42
CA ASN A 220 5.14 10.09 -29.01
C ASN A 220 4.19 9.30 -28.13
N ARG A 221 3.22 10.02 -27.54
CA ARG A 221 2.20 9.46 -26.65
C ARG A 221 1.35 8.36 -27.31
N HIS A 222 1.05 8.46 -28.60
CA HIS A 222 0.23 7.45 -29.28
C HIS A 222 0.98 6.13 -29.42
N GLU A 223 2.28 6.18 -29.67
CA GLU A 223 3.13 5.00 -29.67
C GLU A 223 3.20 4.40 -28.28
N LEU A 224 3.32 5.24 -27.25
CA LEU A 224 3.34 4.81 -25.86
C LEU A 224 2.04 4.09 -25.47
N SER A 225 0.88 4.64 -25.83
CA SER A 225 -0.43 4.00 -25.57
C SER A 225 -0.57 2.66 -26.30
N ARG A 226 -0.13 2.56 -27.56
CA ARG A 226 -0.16 1.29 -28.31
C ARG A 226 0.81 0.26 -27.73
N TRP A 227 2.00 0.71 -27.33
CA TRP A 227 3.02 -0.13 -26.69
C TRP A 227 2.49 -0.73 -25.38
N ALA A 228 1.84 0.07 -24.54
CA ALA A 228 1.24 -0.36 -23.28
C ALA A 228 0.04 -1.30 -23.49
N ALA A 229 -0.82 -1.03 -24.50
CA ALA A 229 -1.95 -1.88 -24.83
C ALA A 229 -1.50 -3.27 -25.31
N ALA A 230 -0.43 -3.35 -26.13
CA ALA A 230 0.14 -4.62 -26.59
C ALA A 230 0.65 -5.51 -25.44
N ARG A 231 1.04 -4.91 -24.31
CA ARG A 231 1.52 -5.58 -23.10
C ARG A 231 0.47 -5.76 -22.01
N ARG A 232 -0.79 -5.46 -22.31
CA ARG A 232 -1.94 -5.56 -21.38
C ARG A 232 -1.76 -4.77 -20.08
N LEU A 233 -1.08 -3.61 -20.15
CA LEU A 233 -0.90 -2.69 -19.03
C LEU A 233 -2.16 -1.80 -18.77
N VAL A 234 -3.28 -2.15 -19.34
CA VAL A 234 -4.57 -1.41 -19.31
C VAL A 234 -5.55 -2.11 -18.41
#